data_b7c78f082582529b14c379630597d89c
#
_entry.id   b7c78f082582529b14c379630597d89c
#
_cell.length_a   1.000
_cell.length_b   1.000
_cell.length_c   1.000
_cell.angle_alpha   90.00
_cell.angle_beta   90.00
_cell.angle_gamma   90.00
#
_symmetry.space_group_name_H-M   'P 1'
#
loop_
_entity.id
_entity.type
_entity.pdbx_description
1 polymer ?
#
loop_
_entity_poly.entity_id
_entity_poly.type
_entity_poly.pdbx_seq_one_letter_code
_entity_poly.pdbx_strand_id
1 'polypeptide(L)'
;MQTEVLTVQDETDFSQYLNCEVELKLSGPTGKVLDRSCANALRALADRLEKGDFEDGLHPVTDNAGKLIGAIYIDYSDTAELAD
;
A
#
# COMPACT_ATOMS: atom_id res chain seq x y z
N MET A 1 -5.10 9.06 24.58
CA MET A 1 -4.79 8.95 24.18
C MET A 1 -4.16 8.56 23.42
N GLN A 2 -4.13 8.36 23.15
CA GLN A 2 -3.60 8.11 22.49
C GLN A 2 -2.78 8.39 21.76
N THR A 3 -2.83 8.66 21.23
CA THR A 3 -1.96 9.47 20.53
C THR A 3 -0.58 9.39 21.00
N GLU A 4 -0.37 9.37 22.14
CA GLU A 4 0.95 9.29 22.60
C GLU A 4 1.59 8.08 22.16
N VAL A 5 0.83 7.19 21.83
CA VAL A 5 1.35 6.00 21.27
C VAL A 5 2.29 6.28 20.16
N LEU A 6 1.90 7.19 19.32
CA LEU A 6 2.71 7.53 18.22
C LEU A 6 4.03 8.05 18.64
N THR A 7 4.00 8.81 19.67
CA THR A 7 5.19 9.41 20.14
C THR A 7 6.20 8.40 20.54
N VAL A 8 5.72 7.40 21.17
CA VAL A 8 6.60 6.39 21.62
C VAL A 8 7.34 5.77 20.49
N GLN A 9 6.64 5.55 19.42
CA GLN A 9 7.29 4.94 18.31
C GLN A 9 8.38 5.78 17.77
N ASP A 10 8.20 7.05 17.83
CA ASP A 10 9.17 7.91 17.28
C ASP A 10 10.49 7.78 17.94
N GLU A 11 10.50 7.30 19.14
CA GLU A 11 11.74 7.24 19.85
C GLU A 11 12.57 6.10 19.49
N THR A 12 12.03 5.16 18.78
CA THR A 12 12.84 4.03 18.43
C THR A 12 13.66 4.43 17.27
N ASP A 13 14.87 4.72 17.50
CA ASP A 13 15.75 5.19 16.48
C ASP A 13 16.03 4.19 15.42
N PHE A 14 15.72 2.95 15.65
CA PHE A 14 16.07 1.91 14.71
C PHE A 14 14.86 1.35 14.03
N SER A 15 13.76 2.07 14.08
CA SER A 15 12.57 1.62 13.42
C SER A 15 12.76 1.63 11.92
N GLN A 16 12.10 0.75 11.28
CA GLN A 16 12.04 0.75 9.84
C GLN A 16 10.78 1.45 9.40
N TYR A 17 10.79 1.96 8.21
CA TYR A 17 9.65 2.69 7.66
C TYR A 17 9.21 2.04 6.38
N LEU A 18 7.94 2.13 6.12
CA LEU A 18 7.38 1.65 4.88
C LEU A 18 6.60 2.79 4.26
N ASN A 19 6.97 3.13 3.04
CA ASN A 19 6.21 4.08 2.26
C ASN A 19 5.42 3.27 1.24
N CYS A 20 4.10 3.34 1.30
CA CYS A 20 3.25 2.54 0.45
C CYS A 20 2.25 3.46 -0.22
N GLU A 21 2.30 3.54 -1.54
CA GLU A 21 1.40 4.39 -2.30
C GLU A 21 0.65 3.55 -3.29
N VAL A 22 -0.64 3.75 -3.35
CA VAL A 22 -1.49 2.96 -4.23
C VAL A 22 -2.30 3.91 -5.10
N GLU A 23 -2.29 3.65 -6.38
CA GLU A 23 -3.14 4.40 -7.30
C GLU A 23 -3.93 3.40 -8.12
N LEU A 24 -5.26 3.52 -8.08
CA LEU A 24 -6.14 2.63 -8.81
C LEU A 24 -7.11 3.47 -9.62
N LYS A 25 -7.29 3.09 -10.87
CA LYS A 25 -8.25 3.74 -11.75
C LYS A 25 -9.10 2.65 -12.36
N LEU A 26 -10.37 2.69 -12.04
CA LEU A 26 -11.29 1.67 -12.50
C LEU A 26 -12.40 2.32 -13.28
N SER A 27 -13.01 1.57 -14.18
CA SER A 27 -14.18 2.03 -14.91
C SER A 27 -15.26 0.97 -14.76
N GLY A 28 -16.50 1.43 -14.82
CA GLY A 28 -17.62 0.53 -14.68
C GLY A 28 -18.91 1.27 -14.86
N PRO A 29 -20.04 0.55 -14.86
CA PRO A 29 -21.31 1.16 -15.22
C PRO A 29 -21.92 2.03 -14.12
N THR A 30 -21.58 1.80 -12.86
CA THR A 30 -22.17 2.58 -11.78
C THR A 30 -21.14 2.79 -10.70
N GLY A 31 -21.40 3.78 -9.85
CA GLY A 31 -20.52 4.02 -8.71
C GLY A 31 -20.50 2.85 -7.75
N LYS A 32 -21.63 2.17 -7.59
CA LYS A 32 -21.67 1.06 -6.67
C LYS A 32 -20.77 -0.09 -7.13
N VAL A 33 -20.76 -0.34 -8.42
CA VAL A 33 -19.89 -1.37 -8.97
C VAL A 33 -18.44 -0.94 -8.80
N LEU A 34 -18.14 0.33 -9.01
CA LEU A 34 -16.79 0.82 -8.86
C LEU A 34 -16.32 0.70 -7.42
N ASP A 35 -17.19 1.03 -6.48
CA ASP A 35 -16.81 0.92 -5.06
C ASP A 35 -16.46 -0.52 -4.71
N ARG A 36 -17.25 -1.46 -5.17
CA ARG A 36 -17.01 -2.84 -4.86
C ARG A 36 -15.72 -3.33 -5.51
N SER A 37 -15.53 -2.96 -6.77
CA SER A 37 -14.32 -3.39 -7.48
C SER A 37 -13.07 -2.81 -6.85
N CYS A 38 -13.13 -1.57 -6.44
CA CYS A 38 -11.98 -0.95 -5.80
C CYS A 38 -11.71 -1.61 -4.46
N ALA A 39 -12.75 -1.89 -3.69
CA ALA A 39 -12.58 -2.54 -2.40
C ALA A 39 -11.95 -3.91 -2.57
N ASN A 40 -12.38 -4.65 -3.57
CA ASN A 40 -11.80 -5.97 -3.81
C ASN A 40 -10.33 -5.88 -4.21
N ALA A 41 -9.99 -4.89 -5.03
CA ALA A 41 -8.61 -4.71 -5.42
C ALA A 41 -7.74 -4.37 -4.21
N LEU A 42 -8.25 -3.53 -3.33
CA LEU A 42 -7.50 -3.16 -2.15
C LEU A 42 -7.30 -4.34 -1.21
N ARG A 43 -8.32 -5.19 -1.08
CA ARG A 43 -8.18 -6.38 -0.24
C ARG A 43 -7.14 -7.33 -0.80
N ALA A 44 -7.12 -7.48 -2.11
CA ALA A 44 -6.13 -8.35 -2.74
C ALA A 44 -4.72 -7.81 -2.53
N LEU A 45 -4.56 -6.50 -2.63
CA LEU A 45 -3.25 -5.90 -2.38
C LEU A 45 -2.85 -6.07 -0.93
N ALA A 46 -3.80 -5.93 -0.01
CA ALA A 46 -3.51 -6.11 1.39
C ALA A 46 -3.03 -7.54 1.67
N ASP A 47 -3.67 -8.51 1.06
CA ASP A 47 -3.25 -9.90 1.24
C ASP A 47 -1.85 -10.13 0.73
N ARG A 48 -1.53 -9.57 -0.43
CA ARG A 48 -0.21 -9.75 -0.99
C ARG A 48 0.85 -9.06 -0.15
N LEU A 49 0.51 -7.88 0.37
CA LEU A 49 1.43 -7.15 1.20
C LEU A 49 1.71 -7.93 2.47
N GLU A 50 0.68 -8.52 3.04
CA GLU A 50 0.82 -9.28 4.27
C GLU A 50 1.69 -10.52 4.07
N LYS A 51 1.64 -11.10 2.90
CA LYS A 51 2.45 -12.26 2.59
C LYS A 51 3.88 -11.91 2.20
N GLY A 52 4.17 -10.63 2.09
CA GLY A 52 5.50 -10.22 1.70
C GLY A 52 5.80 -10.38 0.23
N ASP A 53 4.78 -10.28 -0.60
CA ASP A 53 4.94 -10.48 -2.03
C ASP A 53 5.55 -9.30 -2.77
N PHE A 54 5.64 -8.14 -2.14
CA PHE A 54 6.14 -6.96 -2.83
C PHE A 54 7.56 -6.64 -2.42
N GLU A 55 8.41 -6.46 -3.42
CA GLU A 55 9.73 -5.93 -3.20
C GLU A 55 9.68 -4.43 -3.40
N ASP A 56 10.77 -3.76 -3.07
CA ASP A 56 10.84 -2.34 -3.30
C ASP A 56 10.59 -2.02 -4.76
N GLY A 57 9.86 -0.97 -5.00
CA GLY A 57 9.64 -0.51 -6.35
C GLY A 57 8.18 -0.41 -6.71
N LEU A 58 7.94 -0.17 -7.97
CA LEU A 58 6.59 0.02 -8.48
C LEU A 58 6.09 -1.29 -9.07
N HIS A 59 4.89 -1.68 -8.67
CA HIS A 59 4.31 -2.94 -9.12
C HIS A 59 2.97 -2.67 -9.79
N PRO A 60 2.73 -3.25 -10.94
CA PRO A 60 1.43 -3.05 -11.60
C PRO A 60 0.34 -3.80 -10.86
N VAL A 61 -0.86 -3.25 -10.92
CA VAL A 61 -2.03 -3.88 -10.33
C VAL A 61 -3.02 -4.17 -11.45
N THR A 62 -3.47 -5.41 -11.49
CA THR A 62 -4.44 -5.82 -12.50
C THR A 62 -5.70 -6.32 -11.83
N ASP A 63 -6.79 -6.31 -12.57
CA ASP A 63 -8.04 -6.86 -12.06
C ASP A 63 -8.09 -8.36 -12.35
N ASN A 64 -9.22 -8.98 -12.04
CA ASN A 64 -9.37 -10.41 -12.20
C ASN A 64 -9.27 -10.86 -13.66
N ALA A 65 -9.52 -9.95 -14.56
CA ALA A 65 -9.42 -10.26 -15.98
C ALA A 65 -8.04 -9.98 -16.55
N GLY A 66 -7.13 -9.53 -15.70
CA GLY A 66 -5.78 -9.23 -16.16
C GLY A 66 -5.62 -7.84 -16.73
N LYS A 67 -6.62 -6.99 -16.60
CA LYS A 67 -6.53 -5.64 -17.11
C LYS A 67 -5.80 -4.76 -16.12
N LEU A 68 -4.88 -3.95 -16.60
CA LEU A 68 -4.13 -3.05 -15.74
C LEU A 68 -5.04 -1.97 -15.20
N ILE A 69 -5.11 -1.83 -13.88
CA ILE A 69 -5.96 -0.84 -13.24
C ILE A 69 -5.18 0.11 -12.34
N GLY A 70 -3.88 -0.05 -12.23
CA GLY A 70 -3.12 0.88 -11.40
C GLY A 70 -1.77 0.34 -11.04
N ALA A 71 -1.25 0.85 -9.93
CA ALA A 71 0.07 0.45 -9.48
C ALA A 71 0.17 0.66 -7.98
N ILE A 72 1.04 -0.11 -7.36
CA ILE A 72 1.38 0.08 -5.96
C ILE A 72 2.89 0.27 -5.87
N TYR A 73 3.29 1.26 -5.12
CA TYR A 73 4.71 1.57 -4.92
C TYR A 73 5.08 1.24 -3.49
N ILE A 74 6.13 0.47 -3.34
CA ILE A 74 6.59 0.02 -2.03
C ILE A 74 8.03 0.46 -1.86
N ASP A 75 8.31 1.08 -0.72
CA ASP A 75 9.66 1.52 -0.45
C ASP A 75 9.92 1.29 1.03
N TYR A 76 10.77 0.33 1.31
CA TYR A 76 11.18 0.04 2.69
C TYR A 76 12.46 0.82 2.96
N SER A 77 12.48 1.53 4.07
CA SER A 77 13.69 2.20 4.45
C SER A 77 13.80 2.18 5.96
N ASP A 78 14.98 2.40 6.45
CA ASP A 78 15.16 2.40 7.88
C ASP A 78 15.64 3.77 8.31
N THR A 79 15.77 3.93 9.60
CA THR A 79 16.10 5.22 10.16
C THR A 79 17.40 5.76 9.63
N ALA A 80 18.35 4.90 9.47
CA ALA A 80 19.65 5.35 9.02
C ALA A 80 19.58 5.97 7.65
N GLU A 81 18.78 5.41 6.79
CA GLU A 81 18.65 5.96 5.47
C GLU A 81 17.96 7.29 5.49
N LEU A 82 16.99 7.40 6.34
CA LEU A 82 16.27 8.65 6.42
C LEU A 82 17.13 9.76 6.95
N ALA A 83 18.08 9.42 7.73
CA ALA A 83 18.94 10.41 8.33
C ALA A 83 19.83 11.07 7.29
N ASP A 84 20.01 10.45 6.20
CA ASP A 84 20.77 11.04 5.15
C ASP A 84 20.03 12.19 4.51
#